data_0b0a5f243f6b0812cb5b863883bc59bb
#
_entry.id   0b0a5f243f6b0812cb5b863883bc59bb
#
_cell.length_a   1.000
_cell.length_b   1.000
_cell.length_c   1.000
_cell.angle_alpha   90.00
_cell.angle_beta   90.00
_cell.angle_gamma   90.00
#
_symmetry.space_group_name_H-M   'P 1'
#
loop_
_entity.id
_entity.type
_entity.pdbx_description
1 polymer ?
#
loop_
_entity_poly.entity_id
_entity_poly.type
_entity_poly.pdbx_seq_one_letter_code
_entity_poly.pdbx_strand_id
1 'polypeptide(L)'
;MTTEAVRPPLAERALAARVLAVPPSGIRRFFDILATMDDVISLGVGEPDFDTPERIVAAGVRSLHAGRTHYTSNYGTLELRRALATHLEQRYGVAYDPATDLLITVGASEAVDLALRATCDPGDEVILHEPSYVAYVPAIVFAGGVVRHVATRLEDDFALDPAAVEAAITPRTKALFLGYPCNPTGAVLPDDVQDALADIARRHDLLVYSDEIYDRLAYGTYRHRAFSALPGMRNRTILMGGFSKAYAMTGWRVGWLAAPAGILEGIVKVHQYGIMSAPTTAQDAALEAIVGGEADVERMRAEYDRRRRLLVDGLNALGLRTFEPRGAFYAFPEVTTATGLSDEAFAERLLTEEKVAVIPGSAFGPSGAGHVRMCYATSYERLEEALERIGRFVARHRDDAAPA
;
A
#
# COMPACT_ATOMS: atom_id res chain seq x y z
N MET A 1 -43.86 -26.53 -23.05
CA MET A 1 -42.45 -26.41 -23.49
C MET A 1 -41.70 -25.75 -22.36
N THR A 2 -40.99 -26.56 -21.55
CA THR A 2 -40.10 -26.08 -20.49
C THR A 2 -38.84 -25.58 -21.17
N THR A 3 -38.60 -24.28 -21.16
CA THR A 3 -37.31 -23.70 -21.58
C THR A 3 -36.23 -24.25 -20.68
N GLU A 4 -35.41 -25.18 -21.16
CA GLU A 4 -34.18 -25.57 -20.51
C GLU A 4 -33.31 -24.32 -20.32
N ALA A 5 -33.12 -23.92 -19.06
CA ALA A 5 -32.25 -22.79 -18.74
C ALA A 5 -30.83 -23.19 -19.17
N VAL A 6 -30.28 -22.47 -20.14
CA VAL A 6 -28.90 -22.67 -20.61
C VAL A 6 -27.97 -22.56 -19.40
N ARG A 7 -27.31 -23.66 -19.03
CA ARG A 7 -26.34 -23.67 -17.92
C ARG A 7 -25.16 -22.76 -18.25
N PRO A 8 -24.73 -21.86 -17.33
CA PRO A 8 -23.57 -21.04 -17.55
C PRO A 8 -22.32 -21.88 -17.89
N PRO A 9 -21.33 -21.31 -18.61
CA PRO A 9 -20.09 -21.98 -18.93
C PRO A 9 -19.42 -22.60 -17.68
N LEU A 10 -18.66 -23.69 -17.86
CA LEU A 10 -18.01 -24.36 -16.73
C LEU A 10 -17.13 -23.42 -15.91
N ALA A 11 -16.40 -22.51 -16.56
CA ALA A 11 -15.56 -21.54 -15.89
C ALA A 11 -16.32 -20.66 -14.88
N GLU A 12 -17.51 -20.16 -15.25
CA GLU A 12 -18.34 -19.33 -14.34
C GLU A 12 -18.89 -20.15 -13.17
N ARG A 13 -19.22 -21.44 -13.39
CA ARG A 13 -19.75 -22.33 -12.34
C ARG A 13 -18.68 -22.87 -11.40
N ALA A 14 -17.42 -22.93 -11.86
CA ALA A 14 -16.30 -23.46 -11.09
C ALA A 14 -15.69 -22.43 -10.12
N LEU A 15 -15.89 -21.14 -10.39
CA LEU A 15 -15.34 -20.07 -9.56
C LEU A 15 -16.23 -19.80 -8.34
N ALA A 16 -15.59 -19.54 -7.19
CA ALA A 16 -16.31 -19.12 -5.99
C ALA A 16 -16.96 -17.76 -6.19
N ALA A 17 -18.18 -17.54 -5.66
CA ALA A 17 -18.92 -16.29 -5.82
C ALA A 17 -18.10 -15.04 -5.39
N ARG A 18 -17.31 -15.17 -4.30
CA ARG A 18 -16.44 -14.08 -3.84
C ARG A 18 -15.32 -13.71 -4.84
N VAL A 19 -14.88 -14.65 -5.68
CA VAL A 19 -13.89 -14.40 -6.74
C VAL A 19 -14.54 -13.67 -7.92
N LEU A 20 -15.76 -14.09 -8.28
CA LEU A 20 -16.55 -13.43 -9.33
C LEU A 20 -17.00 -12.02 -8.94
N ALA A 21 -17.15 -11.73 -7.65
CA ALA A 21 -17.52 -10.42 -7.13
C ALA A 21 -16.41 -9.37 -7.25
N VAL A 22 -15.14 -9.79 -7.45
CA VAL A 22 -14.00 -8.88 -7.61
C VAL A 22 -13.73 -8.67 -9.10
N PRO A 23 -13.83 -7.43 -9.60
CA PRO A 23 -13.53 -7.14 -11.00
C PRO A 23 -12.02 -7.31 -11.29
N PRO A 24 -11.63 -7.54 -12.55
CA PRO A 24 -10.23 -7.49 -12.96
C PRO A 24 -9.57 -6.16 -12.57
N SER A 25 -8.31 -6.20 -12.16
CA SER A 25 -7.58 -5.00 -11.77
C SER A 25 -7.48 -3.99 -12.93
N GLY A 26 -8.00 -2.77 -12.73
CA GLY A 26 -7.90 -1.68 -13.70
C GLY A 26 -6.45 -1.31 -14.05
N ILE A 27 -5.51 -1.53 -13.11
CA ILE A 27 -4.07 -1.28 -13.32
C ILE A 27 -3.48 -2.24 -14.37
N ARG A 28 -3.95 -3.49 -14.44
CA ARG A 28 -3.40 -4.51 -15.36
C ARG A 28 -3.52 -4.09 -16.82
N ARG A 29 -4.65 -3.51 -17.21
CA ARG A 29 -4.86 -3.03 -18.59
C ARG A 29 -3.77 -2.03 -19.02
N PHE A 30 -3.35 -1.13 -18.13
CA PHE A 30 -2.28 -0.17 -18.42
C PHE A 30 -0.91 -0.85 -18.56
N PHE A 31 -0.61 -1.86 -17.76
CA PHE A 31 0.62 -2.63 -17.92
C PHE A 31 0.66 -3.44 -19.22
N ASP A 32 -0.47 -3.99 -19.65
CA ASP A 32 -0.56 -4.71 -20.92
C ASP A 32 -0.30 -3.77 -22.11
N ILE A 33 -0.78 -2.51 -22.06
CA ILE A 33 -0.49 -1.49 -23.08
C ILE A 33 1.00 -1.09 -23.04
N LEU A 34 1.54 -0.83 -21.85
CA LEU A 34 2.94 -0.48 -21.65
C LEU A 34 3.91 -1.52 -22.24
N ALA A 35 3.60 -2.79 -22.11
CA ALA A 35 4.44 -3.89 -22.63
C ALA A 35 4.56 -3.89 -24.17
N THR A 36 3.71 -3.15 -24.88
CA THR A 36 3.71 -3.06 -26.35
C THR A 36 4.33 -1.77 -26.89
N MET A 37 4.80 -0.87 -26.02
CA MET A 37 5.28 0.46 -26.41
C MET A 37 6.75 0.66 -26.02
N ASP A 38 7.51 1.27 -26.91
CA ASP A 38 8.89 1.70 -26.66
C ASP A 38 8.96 3.17 -26.22
N ASP A 39 10.03 3.53 -25.52
CA ASP A 39 10.34 4.90 -25.06
C ASP A 39 9.25 5.53 -24.17
N VAL A 40 8.67 4.73 -23.28
CA VAL A 40 7.68 5.21 -22.30
C VAL A 40 8.37 5.58 -20.99
N ILE A 41 8.02 6.77 -20.46
CA ILE A 41 8.36 7.14 -19.09
C ILE A 41 7.23 6.62 -18.19
N SER A 42 7.51 5.57 -17.42
CA SER A 42 6.52 4.99 -16.53
C SER A 42 6.57 5.66 -15.14
N LEU A 43 5.53 6.41 -14.82
CA LEU A 43 5.22 6.87 -13.46
C LEU A 43 4.12 6.00 -12.82
N GLY A 44 3.78 4.86 -13.45
CA GLY A 44 2.71 3.98 -12.99
C GLY A 44 3.17 2.87 -12.04
N VAL A 45 4.44 2.46 -12.09
CA VAL A 45 4.96 1.35 -11.27
C VAL A 45 5.20 1.82 -9.84
N GLY A 46 4.65 1.12 -8.86
CA GLY A 46 4.77 1.45 -7.44
C GLY A 46 5.87 0.67 -6.72
N GLU A 47 7.12 0.74 -7.21
CA GLU A 47 8.27 0.10 -6.57
C GLU A 47 9.50 1.03 -6.58
N PRO A 48 10.44 0.84 -5.64
CA PRO A 48 11.73 1.52 -5.66
C PRO A 48 12.46 1.30 -6.99
N ASP A 49 13.06 2.36 -7.53
CA ASP A 49 13.97 2.28 -8.68
C ASP A 49 15.43 2.00 -8.27
N PHE A 50 15.70 1.97 -6.97
CA PHE A 50 16.98 1.55 -6.43
C PHE A 50 17.07 0.03 -6.39
N ASP A 51 18.25 -0.49 -6.68
CA ASP A 51 18.57 -1.87 -6.36
C ASP A 51 18.67 -2.07 -4.84
N THR A 52 18.40 -3.29 -4.39
CA THR A 52 18.63 -3.66 -2.99
C THR A 52 20.10 -3.37 -2.62
N PRO A 53 20.38 -2.66 -1.50
CA PRO A 53 21.73 -2.32 -1.09
C PRO A 53 22.66 -3.54 -1.04
N GLU A 54 23.89 -3.39 -1.56
CA GLU A 54 24.86 -4.47 -1.75
C GLU A 54 25.09 -5.31 -0.47
N ARG A 55 25.16 -4.67 0.69
CA ARG A 55 25.32 -5.38 1.97
C ARG A 55 24.18 -6.37 2.25
N ILE A 56 22.94 -6.01 1.86
CA ILE A 56 21.74 -6.85 2.02
C ILE A 56 21.78 -8.00 1.02
N VAL A 57 22.14 -7.71 -0.24
CA VAL A 57 22.34 -8.72 -1.29
C VAL A 57 23.41 -9.72 -0.84
N ALA A 58 24.56 -9.22 -0.35
CA ALA A 58 25.64 -10.06 0.12
C ALA A 58 25.22 -10.97 1.29
N ALA A 59 24.33 -10.53 2.18
CA ALA A 59 23.78 -11.37 3.24
C ALA A 59 22.95 -12.53 2.69
N GLY A 60 22.08 -12.28 1.69
CA GLY A 60 21.33 -13.32 1.00
C GLY A 60 22.24 -14.33 0.28
N VAL A 61 23.28 -13.84 -0.40
CA VAL A 61 24.29 -14.69 -1.05
C VAL A 61 25.05 -15.56 -0.04
N ARG A 62 25.49 -14.96 1.07
CA ARG A 62 26.12 -15.72 2.17
C ARG A 62 25.23 -16.81 2.74
N SER A 63 23.94 -16.53 2.89
CA SER A 63 22.92 -17.51 3.33
C SER A 63 22.89 -18.73 2.42
N LEU A 64 22.85 -18.52 1.09
CA LEU A 64 22.90 -19.61 0.10
C LEU A 64 24.19 -20.41 0.17
N HIS A 65 25.36 -19.76 0.22
CA HIS A 65 26.65 -20.43 0.33
C HIS A 65 26.83 -21.19 1.65
N ALA A 66 26.19 -20.73 2.72
CA ALA A 66 26.14 -21.43 4.00
C ALA A 66 25.17 -22.62 4.04
N GLY A 67 24.50 -22.93 2.92
CA GLY A 67 23.57 -24.04 2.84
C GLY A 67 22.26 -23.81 3.60
N ARG A 68 21.89 -22.54 3.89
CA ARG A 68 20.63 -22.20 4.59
C ARG A 68 19.45 -22.26 3.61
N THR A 69 19.15 -23.49 3.16
CA THR A 69 18.12 -23.75 2.15
C THR A 69 16.97 -24.61 2.68
N HIS A 70 16.88 -24.78 3.99
CA HIS A 70 15.83 -25.55 4.66
C HIS A 70 14.76 -24.63 5.23
N TYR A 71 13.61 -25.21 5.59
CA TYR A 71 12.54 -24.48 6.26
C TYR A 71 12.99 -23.87 7.58
N THR A 72 12.47 -22.70 7.89
CA THR A 72 12.59 -22.07 9.20
C THR A 72 11.38 -22.43 10.09
N SER A 73 11.35 -21.90 11.31
CA SER A 73 10.11 -21.86 12.09
C SER A 73 8.98 -21.20 11.29
N ASN A 74 7.76 -21.63 11.46
CA ASN A 74 6.58 -21.02 10.87
C ASN A 74 6.45 -19.54 11.22
N TYR A 75 6.93 -19.11 12.39
CA TYR A 75 6.98 -17.71 12.79
C TYR A 75 8.10 -16.92 12.08
N GLY A 76 9.01 -17.57 11.38
CA GLY A 76 10.28 -17.03 10.90
C GLY A 76 11.42 -17.23 11.89
N THR A 77 12.64 -16.84 11.50
CA THR A 77 13.84 -17.00 12.37
C THR A 77 13.72 -16.12 13.61
N LEU A 78 14.15 -16.65 14.76
CA LEU A 78 14.05 -15.93 16.02
C LEU A 78 14.98 -14.70 16.04
N GLU A 79 16.11 -14.80 15.34
CA GLU A 79 17.07 -13.71 15.20
C GLU A 79 16.43 -12.50 14.50
N LEU A 80 15.75 -12.73 13.38
CA LEU A 80 15.05 -11.65 12.65
C LEU A 80 13.92 -11.08 13.50
N ARG A 81 13.14 -11.92 14.18
CA ARG A 81 12.05 -11.45 15.05
C ARG A 81 12.55 -10.63 16.23
N ARG A 82 13.70 -10.99 16.83
CA ARG A 82 14.34 -10.19 17.89
C ARG A 82 14.81 -8.84 17.36
N ALA A 83 15.47 -8.82 16.21
CA ALA A 83 15.89 -7.57 15.59
C ALA A 83 14.70 -6.67 15.24
N LEU A 84 13.60 -7.25 14.73
CA LEU A 84 12.36 -6.54 14.44
C LEU A 84 11.70 -5.98 15.71
N ALA A 85 11.62 -6.78 16.80
CA ALA A 85 11.08 -6.31 18.08
C ALA A 85 11.86 -5.10 18.61
N THR A 86 13.19 -5.19 18.60
CA THR A 86 14.08 -4.09 18.99
C THR A 86 13.88 -2.85 18.11
N HIS A 87 13.74 -3.04 16.79
CA HIS A 87 13.50 -1.95 15.85
C HIS A 87 12.17 -1.23 16.14
N LEU A 88 11.08 -1.98 16.35
CA LEU A 88 9.75 -1.42 16.64
C LEU A 88 9.74 -0.67 17.98
N GLU A 89 10.39 -1.22 19.00
CA GLU A 89 10.49 -0.58 20.32
C GLU A 89 11.31 0.71 20.26
N GLN A 90 12.48 0.68 19.64
CA GLN A 90 13.37 1.85 19.54
C GLN A 90 12.80 2.97 18.69
N ARG A 91 12.09 2.62 17.59
CA ARG A 91 11.60 3.60 16.64
C ARG A 91 10.23 4.13 17.00
N TYR A 92 9.34 3.29 17.49
CA TYR A 92 7.92 3.63 17.69
C TYR A 92 7.47 3.50 19.14
N GLY A 93 8.32 3.06 20.04
CA GLY A 93 7.98 2.93 21.47
C GLY A 93 6.98 1.81 21.78
N VAL A 94 6.82 0.83 20.88
CA VAL A 94 5.91 -0.29 21.08
C VAL A 94 6.67 -1.60 21.22
N ALA A 95 6.51 -2.26 22.37
CA ALA A 95 7.16 -3.52 22.66
C ALA A 95 6.34 -4.72 22.19
N TYR A 96 7.01 -5.66 21.54
CA TYR A 96 6.46 -6.95 21.11
C TYR A 96 7.38 -8.08 21.59
N ASP A 97 6.78 -9.18 22.10
CA ASP A 97 7.55 -10.39 22.38
C ASP A 97 7.92 -11.07 21.07
N PRO A 98 9.23 -11.21 20.76
CA PRO A 98 9.65 -11.84 19.52
C PRO A 98 9.24 -13.33 19.42
N ALA A 99 8.88 -13.97 20.53
CA ALA A 99 8.45 -15.38 20.52
C ALA A 99 6.99 -15.54 20.12
N THR A 100 6.11 -14.61 20.55
CA THR A 100 4.65 -14.80 20.49
C THR A 100 3.89 -13.75 19.69
N ASP A 101 4.49 -12.57 19.42
CA ASP A 101 3.76 -11.41 18.87
C ASP A 101 4.18 -11.04 17.45
N LEU A 102 5.17 -11.73 16.87
CA LEU A 102 5.76 -11.42 15.56
C LEU A 102 5.73 -12.62 14.62
N LEU A 103 5.34 -12.38 13.37
CA LEU A 103 5.35 -13.32 12.27
C LEU A 103 6.07 -12.73 11.07
N ILE A 104 7.00 -13.47 10.47
CA ILE A 104 7.64 -13.12 9.20
C ILE A 104 6.83 -13.72 8.05
N THR A 105 6.47 -12.88 7.09
CA THR A 105 5.54 -13.20 5.99
C THR A 105 6.20 -13.09 4.61
N VAL A 106 5.56 -13.65 3.58
CA VAL A 106 5.96 -13.51 2.17
C VAL A 106 5.50 -12.15 1.63
N GLY A 107 6.13 -11.09 2.14
CA GLY A 107 5.78 -9.69 1.92
C GLY A 107 4.56 -9.24 2.71
N ALA A 108 4.32 -7.92 2.73
CA ALA A 108 3.15 -7.32 3.39
C ALA A 108 1.82 -7.80 2.77
N SER A 109 1.81 -8.20 1.50
CA SER A 109 0.61 -8.74 0.84
C SER A 109 0.09 -10.01 1.52
N GLU A 110 0.99 -10.91 1.95
CA GLU A 110 0.59 -12.07 2.73
C GLU A 110 0.12 -11.65 4.13
N ALA A 111 0.79 -10.69 4.77
CA ALA A 111 0.37 -10.18 6.07
C ALA A 111 -1.09 -9.69 6.05
N VAL A 112 -1.49 -8.95 5.01
CA VAL A 112 -2.86 -8.49 4.80
C VAL A 112 -3.83 -9.66 4.63
N ASP A 113 -3.51 -10.62 3.75
CA ASP A 113 -4.37 -11.80 3.50
C ASP A 113 -4.56 -12.63 4.78
N LEU A 114 -3.47 -12.92 5.49
CA LEU A 114 -3.50 -13.70 6.73
C LEU A 114 -4.32 -13.01 7.83
N ALA A 115 -4.11 -11.70 8.02
CA ALA A 115 -4.82 -10.91 9.02
C ALA A 115 -6.33 -11.01 8.80
N LEU A 116 -6.78 -10.73 7.58
CA LEU A 116 -8.20 -10.76 7.22
C LEU A 116 -8.79 -12.17 7.28
N ARG A 117 -8.12 -13.18 6.71
CA ARG A 117 -8.61 -14.57 6.72
C ARG A 117 -8.69 -15.19 8.11
N ALA A 118 -7.85 -14.75 9.03
CA ALA A 118 -7.87 -15.26 10.41
C ALA A 118 -8.90 -14.60 11.31
N THR A 119 -9.40 -13.40 10.93
CA THR A 119 -10.19 -12.58 11.84
C THR A 119 -11.54 -12.12 11.27
N CYS A 120 -11.81 -12.28 9.96
CA CYS A 120 -13.10 -11.95 9.37
C CYS A 120 -13.96 -13.21 9.20
N ASP A 121 -15.19 -13.15 9.68
CA ASP A 121 -16.26 -14.09 9.35
C ASP A 121 -17.12 -13.55 8.20
N PRO A 122 -17.86 -14.41 7.49
CA PRO A 122 -18.77 -13.96 6.43
C PRO A 122 -19.79 -12.93 6.93
N GLY A 123 -19.75 -11.72 6.32
CA GLY A 123 -20.64 -10.61 6.65
C GLY A 123 -20.10 -9.62 7.67
N ASP A 124 -18.92 -9.87 8.26
CA ASP A 124 -18.23 -8.86 9.06
C ASP A 124 -17.89 -7.64 8.20
N GLU A 125 -18.12 -6.44 8.72
CA GLU A 125 -17.85 -5.21 8.02
C GLU A 125 -16.47 -4.65 8.43
N VAL A 126 -15.70 -4.25 7.41
CA VAL A 126 -14.40 -3.58 7.59
C VAL A 126 -14.51 -2.18 7.00
N ILE A 127 -14.30 -1.15 7.82
CA ILE A 127 -14.24 0.24 7.36
C ILE A 127 -12.87 0.45 6.71
N LEU A 128 -12.89 0.93 5.47
CA LEU A 128 -11.69 1.21 4.66
C LEU A 128 -11.77 2.62 4.08
N HIS A 129 -10.68 3.38 4.22
CA HIS A 129 -10.59 4.68 3.54
C HIS A 129 -10.48 4.51 2.03
N GLU A 130 -10.95 5.51 1.28
CA GLU A 130 -10.91 5.53 -0.17
C GLU A 130 -10.50 6.93 -0.66
N PRO A 131 -9.55 7.09 -1.63
CA PRO A 131 -8.88 6.00 -2.37
C PRO A 131 -7.89 5.23 -1.50
N SER A 132 -7.65 3.96 -1.85
CA SER A 132 -6.74 3.08 -1.11
C SER A 132 -6.03 2.08 -2.03
N TYR A 133 -5.04 1.36 -1.49
CA TYR A 133 -4.32 0.35 -2.26
C TYR A 133 -5.27 -0.73 -2.79
N VAL A 134 -5.20 -0.98 -4.08
CA VAL A 134 -6.15 -1.81 -4.84
C VAL A 134 -6.34 -3.24 -4.32
N ALA A 135 -5.40 -3.75 -3.53
CA ALA A 135 -5.49 -5.12 -3.00
C ALA A 135 -6.33 -5.23 -1.72
N TYR A 136 -6.65 -4.13 -1.01
CA TYR A 136 -7.38 -4.21 0.25
C TYR A 136 -8.82 -4.68 0.06
N VAL A 137 -9.54 -4.10 -0.91
CA VAL A 137 -10.94 -4.51 -1.21
C VAL A 137 -11.01 -5.98 -1.58
N PRO A 138 -10.22 -6.50 -2.55
CA PRO A 138 -10.18 -7.93 -2.84
C PRO A 138 -9.85 -8.80 -1.63
N ALA A 139 -8.88 -8.42 -0.82
CA ALA A 139 -8.47 -9.19 0.35
C ALA A 139 -9.61 -9.31 1.38
N ILE A 140 -10.34 -8.23 1.66
CA ILE A 140 -11.52 -8.23 2.54
C ILE A 140 -12.60 -9.14 1.97
N VAL A 141 -12.93 -9.02 0.69
CA VAL A 141 -13.96 -9.81 0.01
C VAL A 141 -13.59 -11.30 -0.02
N PHE A 142 -12.32 -11.64 -0.30
CA PHE A 142 -11.84 -13.03 -0.32
C PHE A 142 -11.87 -13.67 1.08
N ALA A 143 -11.69 -12.88 2.13
CA ALA A 143 -11.87 -13.32 3.51
C ALA A 143 -13.35 -13.51 3.93
N GLY A 144 -14.30 -13.05 3.09
CA GLY A 144 -15.74 -13.11 3.37
C GLY A 144 -16.29 -11.81 3.99
N GLY A 145 -15.45 -10.84 4.22
CA GLY A 145 -15.83 -9.54 4.78
C GLY A 145 -16.58 -8.65 3.77
N VAL A 146 -17.20 -7.60 4.30
CA VAL A 146 -17.91 -6.55 3.56
C VAL A 146 -17.18 -5.23 3.76
N VAL A 147 -16.83 -4.54 2.67
CA VAL A 147 -16.14 -3.24 2.75
C VAL A 147 -17.15 -2.12 3.02
N ARG A 148 -16.84 -1.27 4.01
CA ARG A 148 -17.50 0.00 4.26
C ARG A 148 -16.53 1.12 3.90
N HIS A 149 -16.74 1.76 2.75
CA HIS A 149 -15.88 2.85 2.29
C HIS A 149 -16.15 4.15 3.02
N VAL A 150 -15.07 4.84 3.40
CA VAL A 150 -15.08 6.23 3.87
C VAL A 150 -14.20 7.05 2.93
N ALA A 151 -14.82 7.96 2.19
CA ALA A 151 -14.14 8.79 1.22
C ALA A 151 -13.21 9.81 1.90
N THR A 152 -12.01 9.97 1.35
CA THR A 152 -11.09 11.07 1.67
C THR A 152 -10.99 12.03 0.49
N ARG A 153 -10.59 13.27 0.70
CA ARG A 153 -10.64 14.33 -0.30
C ARG A 153 -9.35 15.13 -0.36
N LEU A 154 -9.09 15.70 -1.53
CA LEU A 154 -7.95 16.60 -1.76
C LEU A 154 -7.99 17.84 -0.84
N GLU A 155 -9.19 18.36 -0.53
CA GLU A 155 -9.39 19.53 0.33
C GLU A 155 -8.89 19.29 1.77
N ASP A 156 -8.91 18.03 2.20
CA ASP A 156 -8.48 17.58 3.54
C ASP A 156 -7.13 16.85 3.47
N ASP A 157 -6.31 17.10 2.43
CA ASP A 157 -5.04 16.41 2.17
C ASP A 157 -5.17 14.87 2.18
N PHE A 158 -6.33 14.35 1.80
CA PHE A 158 -6.71 12.95 1.87
C PHE A 158 -6.57 12.33 3.26
N ALA A 159 -6.67 13.12 4.32
CA ALA A 159 -6.78 12.63 5.68
C ALA A 159 -8.15 11.98 5.91
N LEU A 160 -8.18 10.92 6.71
CA LEU A 160 -9.43 10.23 7.06
C LEU A 160 -10.19 11.05 8.12
N ASP A 161 -11.45 11.40 7.83
CA ASP A 161 -12.32 12.11 8.77
C ASP A 161 -12.86 11.16 9.86
N PRO A 162 -12.50 11.35 11.15
CA PRO A 162 -13.00 10.53 12.24
C PRO A 162 -14.53 10.54 12.37
N ALA A 163 -15.20 11.66 12.07
CA ALA A 163 -16.66 11.75 12.14
C ALA A 163 -17.32 10.88 11.05
N ALA A 164 -16.75 10.86 9.85
CA ALA A 164 -17.21 9.98 8.77
C ALA A 164 -16.97 8.49 9.09
N VAL A 165 -15.85 8.16 9.73
CA VAL A 165 -15.58 6.80 10.23
C VAL A 165 -16.63 6.38 11.25
N GLU A 166 -16.92 7.23 12.25
CA GLU A 166 -17.91 6.92 13.28
C GLU A 166 -19.31 6.74 12.69
N ALA A 167 -19.70 7.57 11.73
CA ALA A 167 -20.98 7.47 11.03
C ALA A 167 -21.12 6.19 10.18
N ALA A 168 -20.01 5.58 9.76
CA ALA A 168 -20.00 4.34 8.98
C ALA A 168 -20.12 3.07 9.85
N ILE A 169 -20.03 3.18 11.19
CA ILE A 169 -20.08 2.05 12.12
C ILE A 169 -21.49 1.49 12.20
N THR A 170 -21.60 0.18 12.13
CA THR A 170 -22.83 -0.60 12.31
C THR A 170 -22.61 -1.71 13.35
N PRO A 171 -23.66 -2.41 13.79
CA PRO A 171 -23.49 -3.58 14.65
C PRO A 171 -22.66 -4.73 14.07
N ARG A 172 -22.39 -4.71 12.74
CA ARG A 172 -21.54 -5.70 12.05
C ARG A 172 -20.13 -5.23 11.84
N THR A 173 -19.82 -3.97 12.18
CA THR A 173 -18.47 -3.42 12.01
C THR A 173 -17.52 -4.10 12.97
N LYS A 174 -16.56 -4.82 12.44
CA LYS A 174 -15.54 -5.56 13.18
C LYS A 174 -14.22 -4.82 13.28
N ALA A 175 -13.86 -4.10 12.22
CA ALA A 175 -12.52 -3.52 12.13
C ALA A 175 -12.47 -2.22 11.32
N LEU A 176 -11.43 -1.45 11.62
CA LEU A 176 -10.94 -0.32 10.82
C LEU A 176 -9.67 -0.75 10.09
N PHE A 177 -9.59 -0.53 8.77
CA PHE A 177 -8.39 -0.77 7.98
C PHE A 177 -7.72 0.56 7.61
N LEU A 178 -6.48 0.74 8.05
CA LEU A 178 -5.66 1.93 7.83
C LEU A 178 -4.44 1.56 6.98
N GLY A 179 -4.29 2.18 5.82
CA GLY A 179 -3.14 2.04 4.93
C GLY A 179 -2.42 3.37 4.78
N TYR A 180 -1.66 3.79 5.82
CA TYR A 180 -0.94 5.06 5.84
C TYR A 180 0.52 4.87 6.30
N PRO A 181 1.49 5.60 5.66
CA PRO A 181 1.34 6.52 4.52
C PRO A 181 0.69 5.87 3.31
N CYS A 182 -0.19 6.61 2.63
CA CYS A 182 -1.18 6.04 1.71
C CYS A 182 -0.63 5.84 0.30
N ASN A 183 -0.88 4.68 -0.28
CA ASN A 183 -0.94 4.45 -1.72
C ASN A 183 -2.42 4.47 -2.13
N PRO A 184 -2.90 5.42 -2.98
CA PRO A 184 -2.14 6.14 -4.01
C PRO A 184 -1.72 7.58 -3.68
N THR A 185 -2.21 8.17 -2.61
CA THR A 185 -2.19 9.63 -2.44
C THR A 185 -0.87 10.19 -1.90
N GLY A 186 -0.08 9.40 -1.16
CA GLY A 186 1.05 9.91 -0.38
C GLY A 186 0.64 10.64 0.90
N ALA A 187 -0.66 10.60 1.24
CA ALA A 187 -1.18 11.19 2.47
C ALA A 187 -0.69 10.44 3.71
N VAL A 188 -0.69 11.15 4.80
CA VAL A 188 -0.41 10.64 6.15
C VAL A 188 -1.55 11.01 7.09
N LEU A 189 -1.66 10.32 8.21
CA LEU A 189 -2.63 10.71 9.24
C LEU A 189 -1.99 11.72 10.20
N PRO A 190 -2.59 12.90 10.40
CA PRO A 190 -2.24 13.81 11.48
C PRO A 190 -2.39 13.15 12.86
N ASP A 191 -1.61 13.59 13.85
CA ASP A 191 -1.59 12.99 15.19
C ASP A 191 -2.96 13.06 15.88
N ASP A 192 -3.67 14.18 15.76
CA ASP A 192 -5.01 14.38 16.30
C ASP A 192 -6.06 13.47 15.63
N VAL A 193 -5.94 13.23 14.32
CA VAL A 193 -6.78 12.28 13.60
C VAL A 193 -6.50 10.85 14.08
N GLN A 194 -5.23 10.48 14.25
CA GLN A 194 -4.86 9.17 14.78
C GLN A 194 -5.43 8.95 16.18
N ASP A 195 -5.32 9.96 17.07
CA ASP A 195 -5.85 9.89 18.43
C ASP A 195 -7.38 9.73 18.44
N ALA A 196 -8.10 10.48 17.58
CA ALA A 196 -9.54 10.35 17.41
C ALA A 196 -9.97 8.96 16.88
N LEU A 197 -9.26 8.42 15.88
CA LEU A 197 -9.52 7.08 15.36
C LEU A 197 -9.25 5.99 16.41
N ALA A 198 -8.19 6.16 17.22
CA ALA A 198 -7.90 5.26 18.32
C ALA A 198 -9.01 5.30 19.40
N ASP A 199 -9.57 6.48 19.67
CA ASP A 199 -10.71 6.63 20.58
C ASP A 199 -11.96 5.93 20.04
N ILE A 200 -12.27 6.11 18.77
CA ILE A 200 -13.37 5.39 18.09
C ILE A 200 -13.16 3.88 18.18
N ALA A 201 -11.98 3.38 17.87
CA ALA A 201 -11.68 1.96 17.95
C ALA A 201 -11.85 1.38 19.37
N ARG A 202 -11.52 2.16 20.42
CA ARG A 202 -11.75 1.76 21.81
C ARG A 202 -13.23 1.75 22.18
N ARG A 203 -13.97 2.82 21.84
CA ARG A 203 -15.39 2.97 22.19
C ARG A 203 -16.28 1.90 21.55
N HIS A 204 -15.94 1.51 20.33
CA HIS A 204 -16.71 0.54 19.55
C HIS A 204 -16.09 -0.87 19.55
N ASP A 205 -15.05 -1.10 20.35
CA ASP A 205 -14.32 -2.37 20.47
C ASP A 205 -13.87 -2.94 19.12
N LEU A 206 -13.38 -2.07 18.22
CA LEU A 206 -12.93 -2.46 16.88
C LEU A 206 -11.51 -3.01 16.92
N LEU A 207 -11.25 -4.00 16.06
CA LEU A 207 -9.91 -4.38 15.63
C LEU A 207 -9.37 -3.34 14.65
N VAL A 208 -8.05 -3.13 14.60
CA VAL A 208 -7.42 -2.24 13.63
C VAL A 208 -6.39 -3.02 12.82
N TYR A 209 -6.56 -3.03 11.51
CA TYR A 209 -5.52 -3.43 10.57
C TYR A 209 -4.75 -2.18 10.17
N SER A 210 -3.45 -2.13 10.48
CA SER A 210 -2.58 -1.00 10.14
C SER A 210 -1.48 -1.47 9.21
N ASP A 211 -1.62 -1.17 7.91
CA ASP A 211 -0.56 -1.41 6.92
C ASP A 211 0.34 -0.18 6.86
N GLU A 212 1.51 -0.32 7.45
CA GLU A 212 2.52 0.74 7.59
C GLU A 212 3.76 0.47 6.74
N ILE A 213 3.60 -0.18 5.57
CA ILE A 213 4.71 -0.55 4.66
C ILE A 213 5.56 0.65 4.23
N TYR A 214 5.02 1.86 4.30
CA TYR A 214 5.70 3.11 3.95
C TYR A 214 6.19 3.92 5.17
N ASP A 215 6.20 3.36 6.36
CA ASP A 215 6.58 3.98 7.63
C ASP A 215 7.90 4.78 7.58
N ARG A 216 8.88 4.26 6.83
CA ARG A 216 10.22 4.84 6.68
C ARG A 216 10.30 5.91 5.58
N LEU A 217 9.33 5.97 4.70
CA LEU A 217 9.24 6.95 3.61
C LEU A 217 8.34 8.11 4.04
N ALA A 218 8.83 8.89 5.00
CA ALA A 218 8.19 10.06 5.58
C ALA A 218 9.05 11.30 5.33
N TYR A 219 8.41 12.44 4.99
CA TYR A 219 9.08 13.63 4.49
C TYR A 219 8.76 14.89 5.31
N GLY A 220 9.60 15.91 5.15
CA GLY A 220 9.44 17.19 5.82
C GLY A 220 9.51 17.05 7.35
N THR A 221 8.55 17.67 8.03
CA THR A 221 8.43 17.63 9.50
C THR A 221 7.64 16.44 10.01
N TYR A 222 6.94 15.70 9.12
CA TYR A 222 6.16 14.52 9.52
C TYR A 222 7.08 13.42 10.04
N ARG A 223 6.66 12.81 11.14
CA ARG A 223 7.30 11.62 11.72
C ARG A 223 6.22 10.57 11.86
N HIS A 224 6.48 9.40 11.28
CA HIS A 224 5.53 8.30 11.37
C HIS A 224 5.37 7.85 12.83
N ARG A 225 4.12 7.66 13.23
CA ARG A 225 3.72 7.16 14.54
C ARG A 225 2.96 5.87 14.32
N ALA A 226 3.49 4.74 14.78
CA ALA A 226 2.82 3.45 14.62
C ALA A 226 1.47 3.46 15.36
N PHE A 227 0.41 3.03 14.70
CA PHE A 227 -0.95 3.07 15.29
C PHE A 227 -1.04 2.20 16.55
N SER A 228 -0.32 1.10 16.60
CA SER A 228 -0.24 0.23 17.77
C SER A 228 0.45 0.85 18.98
N ALA A 229 1.22 1.93 18.81
CA ALA A 229 1.86 2.67 19.91
C ALA A 229 0.89 3.62 20.63
N LEU A 230 -0.29 3.88 20.07
CA LEU A 230 -1.29 4.74 20.69
C LEU A 230 -1.89 4.11 21.95
N PRO A 231 -2.32 4.90 22.94
CA PRO A 231 -2.90 4.37 24.18
C PRO A 231 -4.06 3.40 23.93
N GLY A 232 -3.92 2.16 24.39
CA GLY A 232 -4.92 1.10 24.25
C GLY A 232 -4.95 0.40 22.90
N MET A 233 -4.10 0.80 21.93
CA MET A 233 -4.10 0.20 20.58
C MET A 233 -3.24 -1.05 20.48
N ARG A 234 -2.23 -1.24 21.32
CA ARG A 234 -1.34 -2.41 21.31
C ARG A 234 -2.10 -3.75 21.30
N ASN A 235 -3.21 -3.83 22.02
CA ASN A 235 -3.97 -5.07 22.21
C ASN A 235 -5.12 -5.25 21.21
N ARG A 236 -5.28 -4.34 20.25
CA ARG A 236 -6.32 -4.40 19.20
C ARG A 236 -5.82 -4.05 17.80
N THR A 237 -4.51 -3.87 17.61
CA THR A 237 -3.92 -3.57 16.31
C THR A 237 -3.17 -4.78 15.79
N ILE A 238 -3.45 -5.15 14.55
CA ILE A 238 -2.61 -6.00 13.72
C ILE A 238 -1.78 -5.03 12.87
N LEU A 239 -0.52 -4.84 13.27
CA LEU A 239 0.43 -3.97 12.59
C LEU A 239 1.13 -4.78 11.50
N MET A 240 1.16 -4.25 10.30
CA MET A 240 1.77 -4.88 9.13
C MET A 240 2.83 -3.97 8.51
N GLY A 241 3.90 -4.58 8.03
CA GLY A 241 4.97 -3.86 7.38
C GLY A 241 5.87 -4.81 6.57
N GLY A 242 7.01 -4.30 6.14
CA GLY A 242 7.90 -5.13 5.35
C GLY A 242 9.13 -4.40 4.85
N PHE A 243 9.91 -5.11 4.05
CA PHE A 243 11.22 -4.66 3.59
C PHE A 243 11.18 -4.11 2.15
N SER A 244 10.05 -4.32 1.46
CA SER A 244 9.91 -4.02 0.03
C SER A 244 10.20 -2.57 -0.32
N LYS A 245 9.78 -1.60 0.53
CA LYS A 245 9.81 -0.17 0.18
C LYS A 245 11.02 0.54 0.77
N ALA A 246 11.18 0.47 2.08
CA ALA A 246 12.28 1.14 2.78
C ALA A 246 13.67 0.61 2.38
N TYR A 247 13.78 -0.67 2.07
CA TYR A 247 15.05 -1.35 1.78
C TYR A 247 15.21 -1.77 0.31
N ALA A 248 14.30 -1.34 -0.58
CA ALA A 248 14.30 -1.73 -1.99
C ALA A 248 14.34 -3.26 -2.19
N MET A 249 13.52 -3.99 -1.43
CA MET A 249 13.50 -5.46 -1.41
C MET A 249 12.18 -6.02 -1.98
N THR A 250 11.62 -5.43 -3.03
CA THR A 250 10.32 -5.86 -3.59
C THR A 250 10.35 -7.31 -4.06
N GLY A 251 11.40 -7.73 -4.77
CA GLY A 251 11.58 -9.06 -5.33
C GLY A 251 11.93 -10.14 -4.30
N TRP A 252 12.39 -9.78 -3.09
CA TRP A 252 12.75 -10.73 -2.03
C TRP A 252 11.56 -11.38 -1.35
N ARG A 253 10.37 -10.79 -1.49
CA ARG A 253 9.13 -11.29 -0.91
C ARG A 253 9.23 -11.53 0.60
N VAL A 254 9.63 -10.55 1.37
CA VAL A 254 9.72 -10.60 2.83
C VAL A 254 9.04 -9.40 3.48
N GLY A 255 8.17 -9.69 4.43
CA GLY A 255 7.43 -8.74 5.25
C GLY A 255 7.22 -9.30 6.64
N TRP A 256 6.40 -8.62 7.41
CA TRP A 256 6.12 -9.01 8.79
C TRP A 256 4.74 -8.54 9.25
N LEU A 257 4.27 -9.18 10.28
CA LEU A 257 3.03 -8.86 11.00
C LEU A 257 3.31 -8.92 12.50
N ALA A 258 2.79 -7.94 13.23
CA ALA A 258 2.84 -7.88 14.68
C ALA A 258 1.42 -7.76 15.24
N ALA A 259 1.05 -8.62 16.19
CA ALA A 259 -0.28 -8.64 16.79
C ALA A 259 -0.23 -9.15 18.24
N PRO A 260 -1.29 -8.97 19.03
CA PRO A 260 -1.43 -9.64 20.32
C PRO A 260 -1.33 -11.16 20.17
N ALA A 261 -0.63 -11.83 21.10
CA ALA A 261 -0.30 -13.26 21.02
C ALA A 261 -1.51 -14.15 20.67
N GLY A 262 -2.68 -13.93 21.29
CA GLY A 262 -3.87 -14.74 21.02
C GLY A 262 -4.42 -14.56 19.59
N ILE A 263 -4.29 -13.36 19.00
CA ILE A 263 -4.66 -13.10 17.60
C ILE A 263 -3.60 -13.72 16.68
N LEU A 264 -2.32 -13.53 17.01
CA LEU A 264 -1.21 -14.05 16.20
C LEU A 264 -1.25 -15.57 16.09
N GLU A 265 -1.58 -16.28 17.17
CA GLU A 265 -1.74 -17.74 17.16
C GLU A 265 -2.78 -18.19 16.12
N GLY A 266 -3.90 -17.48 16.00
CA GLY A 266 -4.90 -17.70 14.96
C GLY A 266 -4.36 -17.47 13.55
N ILE A 267 -3.63 -16.35 13.35
CA ILE A 267 -3.01 -15.98 12.07
C ILE A 267 -1.98 -17.03 11.64
N VAL A 268 -1.15 -17.50 12.56
CA VAL A 268 -0.12 -18.51 12.28
C VAL A 268 -0.74 -19.84 11.82
N LYS A 269 -1.95 -20.20 12.27
CA LYS A 269 -2.65 -21.40 11.74
C LYS A 269 -2.91 -21.25 10.23
N VAL A 270 -3.32 -20.09 9.76
CA VAL A 270 -3.53 -19.84 8.32
C VAL A 270 -2.21 -19.88 7.56
N HIS A 271 -1.18 -19.21 8.09
CA HIS A 271 0.16 -19.15 7.50
C HIS A 271 0.80 -20.55 7.33
N GLN A 272 0.81 -21.35 8.41
CA GLN A 272 1.49 -22.66 8.37
C GLN A 272 0.85 -23.64 7.38
N TYR A 273 -0.47 -23.58 7.17
CA TYR A 273 -1.15 -24.45 6.20
C TYR A 273 -1.19 -23.88 4.78
N GLY A 274 -0.85 -22.59 4.60
CA GLY A 274 -0.77 -21.93 3.29
C GLY A 274 0.64 -21.95 2.71
N ILE A 275 1.58 -21.34 3.41
CA ILE A 275 2.95 -21.07 2.95
C ILE A 275 4.01 -21.80 3.77
N MET A 276 3.71 -22.13 5.02
CA MET A 276 4.60 -22.75 6.00
C MET A 276 5.65 -21.79 6.57
N SER A 277 6.49 -21.13 5.75
CA SER A 277 7.47 -20.16 6.19
C SER A 277 7.90 -19.22 5.02
N ALA A 278 8.32 -18.02 5.34
CA ALA A 278 8.95 -17.13 4.36
C ALA A 278 10.31 -17.69 3.90
N PRO A 279 10.82 -17.32 2.70
CA PRO A 279 12.10 -17.81 2.18
C PRO A 279 13.26 -17.52 3.13
N THR A 280 14.03 -18.54 3.50
CA THR A 280 15.12 -18.46 4.50
C THR A 280 16.17 -17.42 4.12
N THR A 281 16.59 -17.40 2.85
CA THR A 281 17.57 -16.45 2.33
C THR A 281 17.08 -15.00 2.39
N ALA A 282 15.78 -14.78 2.17
CA ALA A 282 15.18 -13.47 2.30
C ALA A 282 15.11 -13.01 3.77
N GLN A 283 14.91 -13.94 4.71
CA GLN A 283 14.94 -13.61 6.14
C GLN A 283 16.35 -13.22 6.62
N ASP A 284 17.40 -13.89 6.14
CA ASP A 284 18.79 -13.55 6.46
C ASP A 284 19.17 -12.18 5.87
N ALA A 285 18.72 -11.88 4.65
CA ALA A 285 18.85 -10.56 4.02
C ALA A 285 18.08 -9.48 4.79
N ALA A 286 16.86 -9.77 5.25
CA ALA A 286 16.04 -8.87 6.03
C ALA A 286 16.63 -8.56 7.41
N LEU A 287 17.30 -9.53 8.03
CA LEU A 287 18.04 -9.31 9.28
C LEU A 287 19.16 -8.28 9.07
N GLU A 288 19.96 -8.42 8.01
CA GLU A 288 21.00 -7.45 7.63
C GLU A 288 20.39 -6.07 7.34
N ALA A 289 19.22 -6.03 6.68
CA ALA A 289 18.51 -4.78 6.38
C ALA A 289 18.14 -4.01 7.66
N ILE A 290 17.59 -4.68 8.67
CA ILE A 290 17.24 -4.04 9.96
C ILE A 290 18.50 -3.61 10.72
N VAL A 291 19.51 -4.47 10.80
CA VAL A 291 20.67 -4.22 11.67
C VAL A 291 21.60 -3.18 11.07
N GLY A 292 21.75 -3.14 9.77
CA GLY A 292 22.77 -2.33 9.12
C GLY A 292 22.30 -1.43 7.98
N GLY A 293 21.03 -1.48 7.58
CA GLY A 293 20.52 -0.77 6.39
C GLY A 293 20.06 0.67 6.62
N GLU A 294 20.19 1.22 7.84
CA GLU A 294 19.65 2.55 8.16
C GLU A 294 20.19 3.67 7.26
N ALA A 295 21.52 3.69 7.02
CA ALA A 295 22.14 4.69 6.16
C ALA A 295 21.64 4.61 4.70
N ASP A 296 21.34 3.41 4.20
CA ASP A 296 20.81 3.22 2.86
C ASP A 296 19.38 3.72 2.77
N VAL A 297 18.54 3.44 3.78
CA VAL A 297 17.16 3.94 3.87
C VAL A 297 17.15 5.46 3.86
N GLU A 298 17.98 6.13 4.68
CA GLU A 298 18.03 7.58 4.74
C GLU A 298 18.52 8.21 3.43
N ARG A 299 19.49 7.59 2.77
CA ARG A 299 19.97 8.04 1.44
C ARG A 299 18.86 7.95 0.39
N MET A 300 18.15 6.83 0.30
CA MET A 300 17.03 6.65 -0.63
C MET A 300 15.87 7.60 -0.31
N ARG A 301 15.52 7.73 0.98
CA ARG A 301 14.46 8.65 1.43
C ARG A 301 14.77 10.10 1.06
N ALA A 302 16.02 10.55 1.25
CA ALA A 302 16.45 11.90 0.91
C ALA A 302 16.33 12.18 -0.60
N GLU A 303 16.69 11.19 -1.44
CA GLU A 303 16.53 11.30 -2.88
C GLU A 303 15.05 11.30 -3.28
N TYR A 304 14.20 10.47 -2.69
CA TYR A 304 12.76 10.52 -2.93
C TYR A 304 12.15 11.87 -2.51
N ASP A 305 12.60 12.47 -1.42
CA ASP A 305 12.13 13.82 -1.03
C ASP A 305 12.51 14.89 -2.04
N ARG A 306 13.73 14.80 -2.63
CA ARG A 306 14.17 15.69 -3.71
C ARG A 306 13.28 15.55 -4.95
N ARG A 307 13.00 14.32 -5.37
CA ARG A 307 12.15 13.98 -6.51
C ARG A 307 10.69 14.35 -6.28
N ARG A 308 10.19 14.15 -5.07
CA ARG A 308 8.84 14.54 -4.64
C ARG A 308 8.62 16.04 -4.88
N ARG A 309 9.55 16.86 -4.40
CA ARG A 309 9.47 18.33 -4.59
C ARG A 309 9.47 18.72 -6.06
N LEU A 310 10.38 18.16 -6.85
CA LEU A 310 10.40 18.41 -8.29
C LEU A 310 9.05 18.11 -8.94
N LEU A 311 8.51 16.90 -8.69
CA LEU A 311 7.26 16.48 -9.32
C LEU A 311 6.08 17.32 -8.86
N VAL A 312 5.92 17.55 -7.56
CA VAL A 312 4.77 18.28 -6.98
C VAL A 312 4.79 19.76 -7.40
N ASP A 313 5.96 20.42 -7.33
CA ASP A 313 6.11 21.81 -7.75
C ASP A 313 5.84 21.96 -9.25
N GLY A 314 6.36 21.03 -10.05
CA GLY A 314 6.15 21.00 -11.50
C GLY A 314 4.68 20.81 -11.86
N LEU A 315 3.99 19.84 -11.25
CA LEU A 315 2.57 19.59 -11.50
C LEU A 315 1.70 20.81 -11.14
N ASN A 316 1.94 21.43 -9.98
CA ASN A 316 1.22 22.64 -9.58
C ASN A 316 1.49 23.82 -10.52
N ALA A 317 2.73 23.99 -11.00
CA ALA A 317 3.07 25.01 -11.99
C ALA A 317 2.35 24.79 -13.34
N LEU A 318 2.07 23.54 -13.69
CA LEU A 318 1.27 23.17 -14.87
C LEU A 318 -0.25 23.33 -14.63
N GLY A 319 -0.70 23.68 -13.42
CA GLY A 319 -2.10 23.85 -13.08
C GLY A 319 -2.82 22.53 -12.69
N LEU A 320 -2.06 21.44 -12.51
CA LEU A 320 -2.56 20.18 -11.98
C LEU A 320 -2.50 20.23 -10.46
N ARG A 321 -3.62 20.58 -9.82
CA ARG A 321 -3.68 20.76 -8.37
C ARG A 321 -3.23 19.50 -7.63
N THR A 322 -2.12 19.61 -6.90
CA THR A 322 -1.49 18.51 -6.17
C THR A 322 -1.19 18.96 -4.74
N PHE A 323 -1.72 18.27 -3.72
CA PHE A 323 -1.31 18.53 -2.35
C PHE A 323 0.13 18.04 -2.12
N GLU A 324 0.76 18.48 -1.04
CA GLU A 324 2.10 18.02 -0.67
C GLU A 324 2.07 16.66 0.01
N PRO A 325 2.41 15.54 -0.67
CA PRO A 325 2.44 14.23 -0.05
C PRO A 325 3.57 14.16 0.96
N ARG A 326 3.26 13.70 2.18
CA ARG A 326 4.23 13.61 3.28
C ARG A 326 4.71 12.19 3.54
N GLY A 327 4.27 11.22 2.73
CA GLY A 327 4.68 9.83 2.85
C GLY A 327 4.64 9.07 1.53
N ALA A 328 5.12 7.82 1.54
CA ALA A 328 5.26 6.93 0.38
C ALA A 328 6.14 7.55 -0.73
N PHE A 329 5.85 7.27 -2.00
CA PHE A 329 6.56 7.86 -3.15
C PHE A 329 5.57 8.14 -4.31
N TYR A 330 4.38 8.68 -3.96
CA TYR A 330 3.33 9.00 -4.92
C TYR A 330 2.89 10.45 -4.82
N ALA A 331 2.56 11.03 -5.97
CA ALA A 331 1.76 12.23 -6.12
C ALA A 331 0.40 11.86 -6.72
N PHE A 332 -0.65 12.60 -6.35
CA PHE A 332 -2.02 12.32 -6.76
C PHE A 332 -2.72 13.59 -7.23
N PRO A 333 -2.26 14.18 -8.38
CA PRO A 333 -2.83 15.40 -8.94
C PRO A 333 -4.27 15.22 -9.40
N GLU A 334 -5.07 16.25 -9.20
CA GLU A 334 -6.36 16.43 -9.84
C GLU A 334 -6.13 16.86 -11.30
N VAL A 335 -6.79 16.19 -12.26
CA VAL A 335 -6.54 16.40 -13.70
C VAL A 335 -7.78 16.88 -14.47
N THR A 336 -8.96 16.61 -13.96
CA THR A 336 -10.23 16.87 -14.67
C THR A 336 -10.49 18.37 -14.83
N THR A 337 -10.29 19.16 -13.76
CA THR A 337 -10.50 20.62 -13.81
C THR A 337 -9.56 21.32 -14.80
N ALA A 338 -8.32 20.83 -14.88
CA ALA A 338 -7.30 21.46 -15.72
C ALA A 338 -7.43 21.11 -17.22
N THR A 339 -8.03 19.94 -17.54
CA THR A 339 -8.01 19.41 -18.91
C THR A 339 -9.40 19.04 -19.47
N GLY A 340 -10.47 19.05 -18.64
CA GLY A 340 -11.80 18.58 -19.03
C GLY A 340 -11.91 17.06 -19.24
N LEU A 341 -10.79 16.32 -19.10
CA LEU A 341 -10.75 14.87 -19.32
C LEU A 341 -11.08 14.12 -18.02
N SER A 342 -11.71 12.95 -18.15
CA SER A 342 -11.74 12.00 -17.04
C SER A 342 -10.32 11.47 -16.75
N ASP A 343 -10.09 10.97 -15.55
CA ASP A 343 -8.80 10.37 -15.17
C ASP A 343 -8.37 9.20 -16.08
N GLU A 344 -9.33 8.37 -16.52
CA GLU A 344 -9.06 7.30 -17.49
C GLU A 344 -8.65 7.86 -18.87
N ALA A 345 -9.39 8.85 -19.39
CA ALA A 345 -9.09 9.48 -20.67
C ALA A 345 -7.76 10.24 -20.60
N PHE A 346 -7.48 10.93 -19.48
CA PHE A 346 -6.20 11.58 -19.25
C PHE A 346 -5.05 10.59 -19.31
N ALA A 347 -5.13 9.48 -18.57
CA ALA A 347 -4.08 8.46 -18.51
C ALA A 347 -3.84 7.79 -19.88
N GLU A 348 -4.90 7.43 -20.60
CA GLU A 348 -4.81 6.80 -21.92
C GLU A 348 -4.22 7.74 -22.98
N ARG A 349 -4.69 8.98 -23.01
CA ARG A 349 -4.21 9.99 -23.98
C ARG A 349 -2.79 10.45 -23.67
N LEU A 350 -2.44 10.67 -22.40
CA LEU A 350 -1.07 11.03 -22.01
C LEU A 350 -0.07 9.93 -22.41
N LEU A 351 -0.46 8.68 -22.26
CA LEU A 351 0.37 7.54 -22.69
C LEU A 351 0.54 7.50 -24.21
N THR A 352 -0.52 7.69 -24.97
CA THR A 352 -0.49 7.57 -26.44
C THR A 352 0.14 8.77 -27.11
N GLU A 353 -0.13 9.99 -26.63
CA GLU A 353 0.32 11.24 -27.24
C GLU A 353 1.74 11.65 -26.80
N GLU A 354 2.08 11.42 -25.52
CA GLU A 354 3.35 11.90 -24.93
C GLU A 354 4.23 10.80 -24.35
N LYS A 355 3.80 9.52 -24.43
CA LYS A 355 4.58 8.40 -23.92
C LYS A 355 4.89 8.51 -22.41
N VAL A 356 3.96 9.04 -21.62
CA VAL A 356 4.04 9.07 -20.16
C VAL A 356 2.91 8.23 -19.57
N ALA A 357 3.26 7.21 -18.79
CA ALA A 357 2.30 6.30 -18.17
C ALA A 357 2.02 6.71 -16.73
N VAL A 358 0.74 6.88 -16.41
CA VAL A 358 0.21 7.15 -15.07
C VAL A 358 -0.94 6.19 -14.79
N ILE A 359 -1.39 6.08 -13.53
CA ILE A 359 -2.54 5.22 -13.19
C ILE A 359 -3.76 6.08 -12.91
N PRO A 360 -4.92 5.83 -13.54
CA PRO A 360 -6.17 6.51 -13.22
C PRO A 360 -6.50 6.39 -11.73
N GLY A 361 -7.00 7.45 -11.14
CA GLY A 361 -7.35 7.48 -9.72
C GLY A 361 -8.56 6.59 -9.41
N SER A 362 -9.52 6.47 -10.34
CA SER A 362 -10.67 5.57 -10.26
C SER A 362 -10.28 4.09 -10.06
N ALA A 363 -9.06 3.68 -10.45
CA ALA A 363 -8.54 2.34 -10.17
C ALA A 363 -8.34 2.06 -8.66
N PHE A 364 -8.26 3.11 -7.83
CA PHE A 364 -8.10 3.02 -6.38
C PHE A 364 -9.41 3.22 -5.60
N GLY A 365 -10.52 3.23 -6.31
CA GLY A 365 -11.87 3.43 -5.81
C GLY A 365 -12.54 4.68 -6.39
N PRO A 366 -13.89 4.75 -6.36
CA PRO A 366 -14.66 5.86 -6.90
C PRO A 366 -14.24 7.26 -6.42
N SER A 367 -13.80 7.39 -5.17
CA SER A 367 -13.32 8.67 -4.61
C SER A 367 -11.99 9.15 -5.22
N GLY A 368 -11.30 8.29 -5.97
CA GLY A 368 -10.10 8.64 -6.73
C GLY A 368 -10.38 9.21 -8.12
N ALA A 369 -11.64 9.19 -8.59
CA ALA A 369 -12.00 9.71 -9.89
C ALA A 369 -11.59 11.19 -10.04
N GLY A 370 -11.18 11.58 -11.25
CA GLY A 370 -10.67 12.91 -11.53
C GLY A 370 -9.20 13.14 -11.18
N HIS A 371 -8.54 12.16 -10.58
CA HIS A 371 -7.12 12.20 -10.22
C HIS A 371 -6.33 11.14 -10.97
N VAL A 372 -4.99 11.27 -10.98
CA VAL A 372 -4.10 10.19 -11.44
C VAL A 372 -2.99 9.97 -10.42
N ARG A 373 -2.56 8.71 -10.25
CA ARG A 373 -1.39 8.40 -9.43
C ARG A 373 -0.12 8.47 -10.27
N MET A 374 0.84 9.23 -9.79
CA MET A 374 2.20 9.34 -10.33
C MET A 374 3.22 8.91 -9.28
N CYS A 375 4.08 7.95 -9.62
CA CYS A 375 5.16 7.48 -8.78
C CYS A 375 6.44 8.27 -9.08
N TYR A 376 7.10 8.82 -8.04
CA TYR A 376 8.39 9.49 -8.19
C TYR A 376 9.61 8.61 -7.86
N ALA A 377 9.40 7.30 -7.74
CA ALA A 377 10.48 6.32 -7.68
C ALA A 377 10.98 6.01 -9.11
N THR A 378 11.60 7.02 -9.72
CA THR A 378 12.32 6.96 -11.01
C THR A 378 13.38 8.07 -11.02
N SER A 379 14.34 8.06 -11.97
CA SER A 379 15.43 9.02 -11.96
C SER A 379 14.95 10.47 -12.05
N TYR A 380 15.75 11.40 -11.53
CA TYR A 380 15.42 12.82 -11.51
C TYR A 380 15.24 13.36 -12.94
N GLU A 381 16.12 12.97 -13.85
CA GLU A 381 16.11 13.36 -15.28
C GLU A 381 14.85 12.84 -15.99
N ARG A 382 14.42 11.62 -15.66
CA ARG A 382 13.15 11.05 -16.18
C ARG A 382 11.93 11.83 -15.67
N LEU A 383 11.96 12.32 -14.43
CA LEU A 383 10.89 13.17 -13.90
C LEU A 383 10.85 14.54 -14.56
N GLU A 384 12.00 15.17 -14.83
CA GLU A 384 12.07 16.44 -15.58
C GLU A 384 11.48 16.25 -16.99
N GLU A 385 11.90 15.22 -17.70
CA GLU A 385 11.36 14.90 -19.03
C GLU A 385 9.85 14.59 -18.99
N ALA A 386 9.39 13.84 -17.97
CA ALA A 386 7.96 13.57 -17.80
C ALA A 386 7.17 14.86 -17.59
N LEU A 387 7.66 15.79 -16.77
CA LEU A 387 7.01 17.09 -16.55
C LEU A 387 6.94 17.94 -17.82
N GLU A 388 7.98 17.93 -18.66
CA GLU A 388 7.96 18.62 -19.97
C GLU A 388 6.90 18.00 -20.88
N ARG A 389 6.82 16.67 -20.96
CA ARG A 389 5.84 15.94 -21.77
C ARG A 389 4.41 16.19 -21.25
N ILE A 390 4.18 16.13 -19.92
CA ILE A 390 2.90 16.46 -19.29
C ILE A 390 2.52 17.92 -19.58
N GLY A 391 3.48 18.84 -19.51
CA GLY A 391 3.24 20.25 -19.81
C GLY A 391 2.72 20.49 -21.24
N ARG A 392 3.34 19.83 -22.24
CA ARG A 392 2.84 19.89 -23.63
C ARG A 392 1.43 19.31 -23.76
N PHE A 393 1.17 18.20 -23.07
CA PHE A 393 -0.15 17.57 -23.06
C PHE A 393 -1.21 18.49 -22.44
N VAL A 394 -0.96 19.00 -21.25
CA VAL A 394 -1.90 19.92 -20.56
C VAL A 394 -2.17 21.18 -21.38
N ALA A 395 -1.14 21.77 -22.02
CA ALA A 395 -1.30 22.94 -22.84
C ALA A 395 -2.26 22.70 -24.02
N ARG A 396 -2.21 21.52 -24.66
CA ARG A 396 -3.12 21.16 -25.76
C ARG A 396 -4.57 20.92 -25.32
N HIS A 397 -4.77 20.47 -24.08
CA HIS A 397 -6.10 20.07 -23.59
C HIS A 397 -6.76 21.08 -22.64
N ARG A 398 -6.12 22.23 -22.37
CA ARG A 398 -6.72 23.31 -21.57
C ARG A 398 -7.96 23.92 -22.22
N ASP A 399 -7.94 24.05 -23.54
CA ASP A 399 -9.05 24.64 -24.28
C ASP A 399 -10.29 23.73 -24.29
N ASP A 400 -10.12 22.43 -24.06
CA ASP A 400 -11.22 21.48 -23.93
C ASP A 400 -12.00 21.67 -22.60
N ALA A 401 -11.38 22.30 -21.60
CA ALA A 401 -11.93 22.55 -20.27
C ALA A 401 -12.67 23.89 -20.13
N ALA A 402 -12.55 24.81 -21.12
CA ALA A 402 -13.23 26.09 -21.06
C ALA A 402 -14.75 25.88 -21.22
N PRO A 403 -15.60 26.41 -20.30
CA PRO A 403 -17.05 26.33 -20.47
C PRO A 403 -17.45 27.11 -21.72
N ALA A 404 -18.26 26.45 -22.57
CA ALA A 404 -18.89 27.06 -23.73
C ALA A 404 -19.90 28.18 -23.35
#